data_225fa58f76758bcb48017a6ca8ea7540
#
_entry.id   225fa58f76758bcb48017a6ca8ea7540
#
_cell.length_a   1.000
_cell.length_b   1.000
_cell.length_c   1.000
_cell.angle_alpha   90.00
_cell.angle_beta   90.00
_cell.angle_gamma   90.00
#
_symmetry.space_group_name_H-M   'P 1'
#
loop_
_entity.id
_entity.type
_entity.pdbx_description
1 polymer ?
#
loop_
_entity_poly.entity_id
_entity_poly.type
_entity_poly.pdbx_seq_one_letter_code
_entity_poly.pdbx_strand_id
1 'polypeptide(L)'
;MRSIEPDARATGGSSPGNRFVLLEHTGHPDDPTGRHYDLLLEEPADCQTWRLAEIPTTDGPTVAATLLPAHRLAWLDTEAAAVSGGRGFARRVAA
;
A
#
# COMPACT_ATOMS: atom_id res chain seq x y z
N MET A 1 -11.82 -10.80 -8.58
CA MET A 1 -10.64 -10.14 -8.10
C MET A 1 -10.05 -9.20 -9.11
N ARG A 2 -9.52 -8.14 -8.65
CA ARG A 2 -9.04 -7.10 -9.50
C ARG A 2 -7.52 -7.03 -9.49
N SER A 3 -6.90 -7.02 -10.66
CA SER A 3 -5.48 -6.76 -10.74
C SER A 3 -5.19 -5.36 -10.27
N ILE A 4 -4.11 -5.21 -9.53
CA ILE A 4 -3.63 -3.89 -9.17
C ILE A 4 -2.60 -3.51 -10.21
N GLU A 5 -2.92 -2.52 -11.00
CA GLU A 5 -1.98 -2.02 -11.99
C GLU A 5 -2.14 -0.52 -12.12
N PRO A 6 -1.12 0.16 -12.59
CA PRO A 6 -1.19 1.59 -12.79
C PRO A 6 -2.36 1.93 -13.71
N ASP A 7 -3.04 3.00 -13.41
CA ASP A 7 -4.08 3.49 -14.27
C ASP A 7 -3.45 4.02 -15.55
N ALA A 8 -3.74 3.35 -16.64
CA ALA A 8 -3.17 3.73 -17.91
C ALA A 8 -3.57 5.14 -18.34
N ARG A 9 -4.67 5.64 -17.85
CA ARG A 9 -5.10 6.99 -18.18
C ARG A 9 -4.24 8.06 -17.55
N ALA A 10 -3.48 7.69 -16.55
CA ALA A 10 -2.58 8.64 -15.91
C ALA A 10 -1.37 8.94 -16.77
N THR A 11 -1.17 8.21 -17.84
CA THR A 11 0.02 8.36 -18.65
C THR A 11 0.17 9.73 -19.28
N GLY A 12 -0.91 10.38 -19.56
CA GLY A 12 -0.82 11.67 -20.20
C GLY A 12 -0.33 12.76 -19.30
N GLY A 13 -0.33 12.49 -18.03
CA GLY A 13 0.00 13.54 -17.16
C GLY A 13 1.13 13.15 -16.29
N SER A 14 2.17 13.64 -16.36
CA SER A 14 3.10 13.60 -15.30
C SER A 14 2.50 14.30 -14.11
N SER A 15 1.23 14.03 -13.86
CA SER A 15 0.62 14.70 -12.75
C SER A 15 1.22 14.18 -11.46
N PRO A 16 1.50 15.06 -10.51
CA PRO A 16 1.84 14.62 -9.16
C PRO A 16 0.67 13.77 -8.68
N GLY A 17 0.94 12.67 -8.07
CA GLY A 17 -0.13 11.79 -7.64
C GLY A 17 -0.09 10.42 -8.29
N ASN A 18 1.05 10.08 -8.89
CA ASN A 18 1.25 8.78 -9.50
C ASN A 18 2.23 7.90 -8.74
N ARG A 19 2.62 8.30 -7.54
CA ARG A 19 3.53 7.49 -6.74
C ARG A 19 2.79 6.35 -6.07
N PHE A 20 3.52 5.30 -5.78
CA PHE A 20 3.02 4.24 -4.91
C PHE A 20 4.10 3.84 -3.93
N VAL A 21 3.69 3.22 -2.83
CA VAL A 21 4.59 2.51 -1.94
C VAL A 21 3.92 1.20 -1.53
N LEU A 22 4.74 0.20 -1.28
CA LEU A 22 4.30 -1.05 -0.69
C LEU A 22 4.97 -1.17 0.67
N LEU A 23 4.16 -1.29 1.70
CA LEU A 23 4.62 -1.38 3.08
C LEU A 23 4.42 -2.80 3.60
N GLU A 24 5.43 -3.32 4.27
CA GLU A 24 5.26 -4.52 5.08
C GLU A 24 4.76 -4.07 6.45
N HIS A 25 3.63 -4.58 6.85
CA HIS A 25 3.00 -4.22 8.12
C HIS A 25 3.01 -5.42 9.04
N THR A 26 3.64 -5.28 10.20
CA THR A 26 3.76 -6.35 11.19
C THR A 26 3.13 -5.94 12.50
N GLY A 27 2.64 -6.92 13.25
CA GLY A 27 2.16 -6.69 14.62
C GLY A 27 0.83 -5.97 14.72
N HIS A 28 0.04 -5.91 13.67
CA HIS A 28 -1.30 -5.32 13.76
C HIS A 28 -2.20 -6.23 14.59
N PRO A 29 -2.91 -5.70 15.61
CA PRO A 29 -3.71 -6.54 16.52
C PRO A 29 -4.82 -7.34 15.82
N ASP A 30 -5.34 -6.84 14.71
CA ASP A 30 -6.41 -7.51 13.98
C ASP A 30 -5.90 -8.49 12.93
N ASP A 31 -4.60 -8.67 12.83
CA ASP A 31 -4.00 -9.56 11.84
C ASP A 31 -3.40 -10.78 12.52
N PRO A 32 -4.12 -11.91 12.54
CA PRO A 32 -3.61 -13.11 13.20
C PRO A 32 -2.40 -13.72 12.51
N THR A 33 -2.14 -13.38 11.25
CA THR A 33 -0.97 -13.88 10.55
C THR A 33 0.31 -13.19 10.98
N GLY A 34 0.21 -12.04 11.64
CA GLY A 34 1.34 -11.26 12.11
C GLY A 34 1.97 -10.36 11.05
N ARG A 35 1.64 -10.53 9.79
CA ARG A 35 2.21 -9.72 8.72
C ARG A 35 1.27 -9.66 7.52
N HIS A 36 1.14 -8.47 6.96
CA HIS A 36 0.49 -8.26 5.67
C HIS A 36 1.20 -7.10 4.97
N TYR A 37 0.73 -6.76 3.79
CA TYR A 37 1.30 -5.68 3.01
C TYR A 37 0.22 -4.66 2.68
N ASP A 38 0.57 -3.39 2.72
CA ASP A 38 -0.33 -2.31 2.34
C ASP A 38 0.22 -1.63 1.10
N LEU A 39 -0.57 -1.63 0.04
CA LEU A 39 -0.25 -0.90 -1.17
C LEU A 39 -0.95 0.44 -1.11
N LEU A 40 -0.18 1.51 -1.19
CA LEU A 40 -0.68 2.87 -1.15
C LEU A 40 -0.46 3.52 -2.50
N LEU A 41 -1.55 4.04 -3.07
CA LEU A 41 -1.53 4.76 -4.34
C LEU A 41 -1.80 6.23 -4.07
N GLU A 42 -0.89 7.08 -4.47
CA GLU A 42 -1.01 8.52 -4.23
C GLU A 42 -2.21 9.12 -4.96
N GLU A 43 -2.99 9.90 -4.22
CA GLU A 43 -4.07 10.72 -4.76
C GLU A 43 -3.89 12.15 -4.22
N PRO A 44 -4.67 13.14 -4.71
CA PRO A 44 -4.40 14.52 -4.32
C PRO A 44 -4.44 14.82 -2.83
N ALA A 45 -5.30 14.15 -2.08
CA ALA A 45 -5.48 14.46 -0.66
C ALA A 45 -4.93 13.39 0.27
N ASP A 46 -4.84 12.15 -0.19
CA ASP A 46 -4.43 11.03 0.64
C ASP A 46 -3.98 9.86 -0.26
N CYS A 47 -3.82 8.69 0.31
CA CYS A 47 -3.44 7.50 -0.44
C CYS A 47 -4.56 6.48 -0.41
N GLN A 48 -5.04 6.07 -1.58
CA GLN A 48 -5.90 4.91 -1.65
C GLN A 48 -5.09 3.68 -1.24
N THR A 49 -5.62 2.88 -0.33
CA THR A 49 -4.86 1.83 0.34
C THR A 49 -5.53 0.48 0.19
N TRP A 50 -4.72 -0.53 -0.10
CA TRP A 50 -5.16 -1.91 -0.25
C TRP A 50 -4.33 -2.82 0.62
N ARG A 51 -4.98 -3.74 1.34
CA ARG A 51 -4.28 -4.77 2.10
C ARG A 51 -4.09 -6.00 1.23
N LEU A 52 -2.86 -6.50 1.19
CA LEU A 52 -2.48 -7.70 0.44
C LEU A 52 -1.89 -8.72 1.39
N ALA A 53 -2.19 -9.99 1.18
CA ALA A 53 -1.61 -11.07 1.98
C ALA A 53 -0.15 -11.33 1.62
N GLU A 54 0.22 -11.03 0.37
CA GLU A 54 1.57 -11.30 -0.13
C GLU A 54 1.96 -10.24 -1.16
N ILE A 55 3.26 -10.17 -1.45
CA ILE A 55 3.78 -9.22 -2.43
C ILE A 55 3.45 -9.73 -3.84
N PRO A 56 2.73 -8.94 -4.65
CA PRO A 56 2.47 -9.32 -6.03
C PRO A 56 3.76 -9.26 -6.85
N THR A 57 3.87 -10.14 -7.83
CA THR A 57 5.00 -10.15 -8.76
C THR A 57 4.49 -9.99 -10.18
N THR A 58 5.34 -9.46 -11.06
CA THR A 58 4.95 -9.12 -12.42
C THR A 58 4.36 -10.31 -13.17
N ASP A 59 5.00 -11.46 -13.07
CA ASP A 59 4.55 -12.67 -13.74
C ASP A 59 3.88 -13.68 -12.82
N GLY A 60 3.58 -13.25 -11.61
CA GLY A 60 2.99 -14.12 -10.62
C GLY A 60 1.48 -14.18 -10.71
N PRO A 61 0.87 -14.98 -9.85
CA PRO A 61 -0.58 -15.07 -9.79
C PRO A 61 -1.18 -13.76 -9.28
N THR A 62 -2.46 -13.60 -9.54
CA THR A 62 -3.22 -12.47 -9.00
C THR A 62 -3.29 -12.58 -7.48
N VAL A 63 -3.07 -11.47 -6.81
CA VAL A 63 -3.13 -11.40 -5.36
C VAL A 63 -4.42 -10.69 -4.95
N ALA A 64 -5.11 -11.27 -3.98
CA ALA A 64 -6.31 -10.66 -3.44
C ALA A 64 -5.97 -9.35 -2.73
N ALA A 65 -6.81 -8.35 -2.93
CA ALA A 65 -6.61 -7.03 -2.34
C ALA A 65 -7.89 -6.59 -1.65
N THR A 66 -7.76 -6.11 -0.42
CA THR A 66 -8.88 -5.58 0.35
C THR A 66 -8.71 -4.08 0.49
N LEU A 67 -9.72 -3.34 0.05
CA LEU A 67 -9.69 -1.88 0.18
C LEU A 67 -9.80 -1.48 1.66
N LEU A 68 -8.91 -0.61 2.08
CA LEU A 68 -8.87 -0.06 3.42
C LEU A 68 -9.23 1.42 3.38
N PRO A 69 -9.49 2.03 4.55
CA PRO A 69 -9.55 3.49 4.63
C PRO A 69 -8.25 4.11 4.12
N ALA A 70 -8.37 5.28 3.53
CA ALA A 70 -7.23 5.97 2.97
C ALA A 70 -6.17 6.29 4.02
N HIS A 71 -4.91 6.25 3.61
CA HIS A 71 -3.78 6.58 4.47
C HIS A 71 -3.25 7.97 4.13
N ARG A 72 -2.54 8.57 5.08
CA ARG A 72 -1.99 9.91 4.89
C ARG A 72 -0.87 9.91 3.87
N LEU A 73 -0.73 11.00 3.14
CA LEU A 73 0.32 11.17 2.13
C LEU A 73 1.73 11.01 2.71
N ALA A 74 1.91 11.32 3.99
CA ALA A 74 3.21 11.18 4.64
C ALA A 74 3.80 9.78 4.53
N TRP A 75 2.96 8.76 4.40
CA TRP A 75 3.45 7.39 4.26
C TRP A 75 4.21 7.16 2.98
N LEU A 76 3.99 7.97 1.95
CA LEU A 76 4.75 7.85 0.70
C LEU A 76 6.23 8.15 0.87
N ASP A 77 6.58 8.95 1.88
CA ASP A 77 7.96 9.35 2.15
C ASP A 77 8.55 8.66 3.37
N THR A 78 7.83 7.73 3.96
CA THR A 78 8.23 7.06 5.18
C THR A 78 8.95 5.75 4.85
N GLU A 79 10.18 5.59 5.33
CA GLU A 79 10.92 4.34 5.19
C GLU A 79 10.39 3.28 6.15
N ALA A 80 10.21 3.67 7.40
CA ALA A 80 9.74 2.77 8.44
C ALA A 80 9.24 3.59 9.62
N ALA A 81 8.16 3.13 10.24
CA ALA A 81 7.62 3.80 11.42
C ALA A 81 6.67 2.89 12.18
N ALA A 82 6.56 3.13 13.48
CA ALA A 82 5.49 2.54 14.26
C ALA A 82 4.15 3.14 13.82
N VAL A 83 3.13 2.29 13.76
CA VAL A 83 1.79 2.73 13.42
C VAL A 83 1.10 3.16 14.71
N SER A 84 0.49 4.34 14.71
CA SER A 84 -0.10 4.92 15.91
C SER A 84 -1.19 4.02 16.50
N GLY A 85 -1.42 4.14 17.80
CA GLY A 85 -2.46 3.38 18.48
C GLY A 85 -2.08 1.92 18.73
N GLY A 86 -0.80 1.59 18.78
CA GLY A 86 -0.38 0.23 19.06
C GLY A 86 -0.68 -0.73 17.92
N ARG A 87 -0.74 -0.25 16.68
CA ARG A 87 -1.11 -1.06 15.51
C ARG A 87 0.08 -1.63 14.76
N GLY A 88 1.21 -1.80 15.45
CA GLY A 88 2.35 -2.47 14.87
C GLY A 88 3.35 -1.54 14.19
N PHE A 89 4.04 -2.06 13.20
CA PHE A 89 5.14 -1.39 12.55
C PHE A 89 5.05 -1.56 11.04
N ALA A 90 5.35 -0.51 10.29
CA ALA A 90 5.32 -0.55 8.83
C ALA A 90 6.69 -0.19 8.26
N ARG A 91 7.10 -0.92 7.23
CA ARG A 91 8.40 -0.73 6.58
C ARG A 91 8.21 -0.78 5.06
N ARG A 92 8.78 0.19 4.36
CA ARG A 92 8.68 0.21 2.89
C ARG A 92 9.52 -0.91 2.28
N VAL A 93 8.91 -1.69 1.41
CA VAL A 93 9.59 -2.77 0.69
C VAL A 93 9.62 -2.55 -0.81
N ALA A 94 8.83 -1.63 -1.33
CA ALA A 94 8.86 -1.24 -2.74
C ALA A 94 8.25 0.16 -2.91
N ALA A 95 8.67 0.81 -3.97
CA ALA A 95 8.14 2.13 -4.33
C ALA A 95 8.27 2.38 -5.83
#